data_99feab8962c33c970b151052d9b483c4
#
_entry.id   99feab8962c33c970b151052d9b483c4
#
_cell.length_a   1.000
_cell.length_b   1.000
_cell.length_c   1.000
_cell.angle_alpha   90.00
_cell.angle_beta   90.00
_cell.angle_gamma   90.00
#
_symmetry.space_group_name_H-M   'P 1'
#
loop_
_entity.id
_entity.type
_entity.pdbx_description
1 polymer ?
#
loop_
_entity_poly.entity_id
_entity_poly.type
_entity_poly.pdbx_seq_one_letter_code
_entity_poly.pdbx_strand_id
1 'polypeptide(L)'
;MKIFKYFVVISTFFLSSTLFAGTLVINSNQSDPRANEVMHAYIKAFDEAHPDITVVVNDFDTEEYKVSIRNFLQADPPDVAIWFAGNRMKFFVDQGLFEDVSDVWESAGFNDSMSATKGALTVDGKQYGVPYGYYQWGVYYRKDIFDDLGLNEPKTWDEFKWVCAMLKKNGVTPITIGTRYLWTAAGWFDYMNMRVNGYDFHMDLMNGDASYEDPRLDDVFDKWAGLLNAGYFLEDHAALSWQEAITPMINGEAAMYLMGNFMVPFFEDAGMVDKVDYFQFPKIYDGIGMAEDAPTDTFHIPSGAKNKEDARKFLAFLANPEEAYKLASGNGVLTPNGNAKAPEDRFQMQGFKVLSNASDIAQFYDRDTHPDMHADGMPGLQEFMVKPDRIGAIRSRLDKTRKRVFK
;
A
#
# COMPACT_ATOMS: atom_id res chain seq x y z
N MET A 1 -51.44 72.69 24.07
CA MET A 1 -50.28 72.01 24.50
C MET A 1 -50.31 70.56 23.89
N LYS A 2 -49.64 70.38 22.74
CA LYS A 2 -49.64 69.13 21.99
C LYS A 2 -48.39 68.34 22.36
N ILE A 3 -48.57 67.11 22.94
CA ILE A 3 -47.50 66.20 23.33
C ILE A 3 -47.20 65.38 22.11
N PHE A 4 -45.98 65.50 21.54
CA PHE A 4 -45.44 64.62 20.51
C PHE A 4 -44.84 63.37 21.19
N LYS A 5 -45.40 62.21 20.90
CA LYS A 5 -44.80 60.90 21.28
C LYS A 5 -43.82 60.48 20.19
N TYR A 6 -42.54 60.43 20.51
CA TYR A 6 -41.51 59.76 19.65
C TYR A 6 -41.59 58.24 19.78
N PHE A 7 -41.87 57.63 18.67
CA PHE A 7 -41.72 56.16 18.55
C PHE A 7 -40.26 55.84 18.11
N VAL A 8 -39.47 55.24 18.99
CA VAL A 8 -38.15 54.73 18.64
C VAL A 8 -38.34 53.33 18.08
N VAL A 9 -38.14 53.16 16.76
CA VAL A 9 -38.06 51.84 16.12
C VAL A 9 -36.63 51.34 16.28
N ILE A 10 -36.42 50.36 17.17
CA ILE A 10 -35.15 49.62 17.28
C ILE A 10 -35.14 48.57 16.16
N SER A 11 -34.41 48.89 15.09
CA SER A 11 -34.13 47.96 13.99
C SER A 11 -33.03 47.00 14.44
N THR A 12 -33.40 45.77 14.83
CA THR A 12 -32.45 44.70 15.12
C THR A 12 -31.87 44.19 13.81
N PHE A 13 -30.65 44.63 13.49
CA PHE A 13 -29.85 44.04 12.42
C PHE A 13 -29.43 42.63 12.87
N PHE A 14 -30.08 41.61 12.32
CA PHE A 14 -29.50 40.25 12.32
C PHE A 14 -28.28 40.27 11.38
N LEU A 15 -27.07 40.33 11.92
CA LEU A 15 -25.89 39.95 11.18
C LEU A 15 -26.00 38.44 10.93
N SER A 16 -26.46 38.06 9.76
CA SER A 16 -26.22 36.73 9.22
C SER A 16 -24.73 36.64 8.98
N SER A 17 -23.99 36.03 9.89
CA SER A 17 -22.64 35.53 9.61
C SER A 17 -22.77 34.53 8.46
N THR A 18 -22.49 34.99 7.26
CA THR A 18 -22.17 34.04 6.17
C THR A 18 -20.91 33.29 6.63
N LEU A 19 -21.09 32.08 7.14
CA LEU A 19 -20.00 31.12 7.22
C LEU A 19 -19.48 31.02 5.79
N PHE A 20 -18.29 31.53 5.55
CA PHE A 20 -17.58 31.23 4.33
C PHE A 20 -17.34 29.73 4.39
N ALA A 21 -17.96 28.93 3.51
CA ALA A 21 -17.66 27.54 3.31
C ALA A 21 -16.15 27.43 3.04
N GLY A 22 -15.43 26.73 3.90
CA GLY A 22 -14.03 26.44 3.67
C GLY A 22 -13.90 25.55 2.43
N THR A 23 -12.89 25.79 1.61
CA THR A 23 -12.54 24.85 0.54
C THR A 23 -11.51 23.88 1.07
N LEU A 24 -11.80 22.59 1.01
CA LEU A 24 -10.89 21.49 1.35
C LEU A 24 -10.33 20.90 0.06
N VAL A 25 -9.03 21.00 -0.16
CA VAL A 25 -8.36 20.48 -1.35
C VAL A 25 -7.69 19.14 -1.02
N ILE A 26 -8.06 18.10 -1.75
CA ILE A 26 -7.53 16.75 -1.58
C ILE A 26 -6.75 16.35 -2.83
N ASN A 27 -5.49 15.93 -2.69
CA ASN A 27 -4.74 15.30 -3.75
C ASN A 27 -4.79 13.77 -3.58
N SER A 28 -5.38 13.10 -4.56
CA SER A 28 -5.57 11.64 -4.60
C SER A 28 -4.66 11.00 -5.64
N ASN A 29 -4.03 9.89 -5.27
CA ASN A 29 -3.27 9.00 -6.16
C ASN A 29 -4.05 7.74 -6.54
N GLN A 30 -5.35 7.69 -6.25
CA GLN A 30 -6.19 6.54 -6.56
C GLN A 30 -6.63 6.63 -8.03
N SER A 31 -5.81 6.10 -8.94
CA SER A 31 -6.01 6.25 -10.40
C SER A 31 -6.63 5.03 -11.09
N ASP A 32 -6.56 3.85 -10.48
CA ASP A 32 -7.27 2.68 -11.01
C ASP A 32 -8.79 2.92 -10.92
N PRO A 33 -9.58 2.57 -11.95
CA PRO A 33 -10.99 2.96 -12.06
C PRO A 33 -11.81 2.65 -10.82
N ARG A 34 -11.69 1.44 -10.27
CA ARG A 34 -12.41 1.03 -9.05
C ARG A 34 -11.94 1.83 -7.82
N ALA A 35 -10.63 1.98 -7.65
CA ALA A 35 -10.06 2.71 -6.52
C ALA A 35 -10.43 4.19 -6.54
N ASN A 36 -10.47 4.80 -7.74
CA ASN A 36 -10.92 6.18 -7.93
C ASN A 36 -12.40 6.34 -7.56
N GLU A 37 -13.28 5.47 -8.10
CA GLU A 37 -14.72 5.50 -7.79
C GLU A 37 -14.98 5.36 -6.29
N VAL A 38 -14.32 4.42 -5.62
CA VAL A 38 -14.48 4.18 -4.17
C VAL A 38 -13.98 5.36 -3.35
N MET A 39 -12.84 5.96 -3.72
CA MET A 39 -12.34 7.16 -3.05
C MET A 39 -13.29 8.35 -3.21
N HIS A 40 -13.80 8.59 -4.42
CA HIS A 40 -14.80 9.63 -4.66
C HIS A 40 -16.11 9.39 -3.91
N ALA A 41 -16.55 8.13 -3.76
CA ALA A 41 -17.72 7.79 -2.96
C ALA A 41 -17.53 8.12 -1.46
N TYR A 42 -16.33 7.83 -0.91
CA TYR A 42 -15.97 8.21 0.45
C TYR A 42 -15.94 9.73 0.65
N ILE A 43 -15.30 10.46 -0.28
CA ILE A 43 -15.23 11.92 -0.25
C ILE A 43 -16.63 12.53 -0.34
N LYS A 44 -17.50 11.98 -1.19
CA LYS A 44 -18.90 12.42 -1.30
C LYS A 44 -19.67 12.20 0.00
N ALA A 45 -19.48 11.07 0.68
CA ALA A 45 -20.11 10.82 1.98
C ALA A 45 -19.64 11.84 3.04
N PHE A 46 -18.37 12.24 3.00
CA PHE A 46 -17.87 13.33 3.84
C PHE A 46 -18.52 14.68 3.51
N ASP A 47 -18.62 15.06 2.23
CA ASP A 47 -19.24 16.28 1.76
C ASP A 47 -20.73 16.36 2.18
N GLU A 48 -21.46 15.26 2.04
CA GLU A 48 -22.87 15.16 2.49
C GLU A 48 -23.02 15.29 4.02
N ALA A 49 -22.04 14.82 4.80
CA ALA A 49 -22.02 14.94 6.25
C ALA A 49 -21.59 16.34 6.75
N HIS A 50 -20.90 17.10 5.90
CA HIS A 50 -20.34 18.42 6.23
C HIS A 50 -20.70 19.47 5.14
N PRO A 51 -21.99 19.85 5.01
CA PRO A 51 -22.47 20.71 3.93
C PRO A 51 -21.93 22.16 3.98
N ASP A 52 -21.21 22.51 5.02
CA ASP A 52 -20.49 23.76 5.20
C ASP A 52 -19.07 23.74 4.63
N ILE A 53 -18.58 22.59 4.14
CA ILE A 53 -17.26 22.42 3.56
C ILE A 53 -17.42 22.11 2.06
N THR A 54 -16.73 22.85 1.21
CA THR A 54 -16.68 22.56 -0.23
C THR A 54 -15.43 21.72 -0.51
N VAL A 55 -15.58 20.50 -1.02
CA VAL A 55 -14.45 19.62 -1.32
C VAL A 55 -14.04 19.72 -2.78
N VAL A 56 -12.74 19.86 -3.02
CA VAL A 56 -12.10 19.84 -4.34
C VAL A 56 -11.10 18.70 -4.38
N VAL A 57 -11.23 17.79 -5.34
CA VAL A 57 -10.34 16.64 -5.50
C VAL A 57 -9.48 16.82 -6.75
N ASN A 58 -8.19 16.64 -6.61
CA ASN A 58 -7.25 16.54 -7.71
C ASN A 58 -6.80 15.08 -7.82
N ASP A 59 -7.19 14.43 -8.90
CA ASP A 59 -6.79 13.04 -9.19
C ASP A 59 -5.51 13.02 -10.02
N PHE A 60 -4.58 12.17 -9.62
CA PHE A 60 -3.30 11.95 -10.28
C PHE A 60 -3.10 10.46 -10.56
N ASP A 61 -2.38 10.17 -11.63
CA ASP A 61 -1.83 8.81 -11.80
C ASP A 61 -0.94 8.43 -10.62
N THR A 62 -1.07 7.19 -10.15
CA THR A 62 -0.37 6.71 -8.95
C THR A 62 1.15 6.86 -9.05
N GLU A 63 1.74 6.52 -10.20
CA GLU A 63 3.20 6.55 -10.35
C GLU A 63 3.71 7.98 -10.58
N GLU A 64 2.97 8.82 -11.30
CA GLU A 64 3.27 10.25 -11.45
C GLU A 64 3.17 10.99 -10.12
N TYR A 65 2.18 10.65 -9.30
CA TYR A 65 2.02 11.23 -7.97
C TYR A 65 3.20 10.93 -7.05
N LYS A 66 3.70 9.68 -7.06
CA LYS A 66 4.89 9.27 -6.28
C LYS A 66 6.13 10.12 -6.59
N VAL A 67 6.26 10.58 -7.83
CA VAL A 67 7.36 11.46 -8.26
C VAL A 67 7.09 12.92 -7.87
N SER A 68 5.84 13.35 -7.95
CA SER A 68 5.43 14.76 -7.85
C SER A 68 5.12 15.23 -6.44
N ILE A 69 4.79 14.32 -5.50
CA ILE A 69 4.32 14.67 -4.16
C ILE A 69 5.25 15.62 -3.42
N ARG A 70 6.57 15.44 -3.54
CA ARG A 70 7.55 16.33 -2.90
C ARG A 70 7.37 17.77 -3.35
N ASN A 71 7.11 17.98 -4.64
CA ASN A 71 6.88 19.32 -5.19
C ASN A 71 5.56 19.88 -4.69
N PHE A 72 4.50 19.07 -4.64
CA PHE A 72 3.22 19.51 -4.07
C PHE A 72 3.38 19.99 -2.63
N LEU A 73 4.00 19.17 -1.77
CA LEU A 73 4.18 19.50 -0.36
C LEU A 73 5.01 20.76 -0.12
N GLN A 74 5.93 21.11 -1.02
CA GLN A 74 6.81 22.28 -0.89
C GLN A 74 6.28 23.55 -1.55
N ALA A 75 5.62 23.45 -2.69
CA ALA A 75 5.28 24.62 -3.52
C ALA A 75 3.80 25.03 -3.42
N ASP A 76 2.87 24.09 -3.49
CA ASP A 76 1.43 24.33 -3.41
C ASP A 76 0.74 23.12 -2.77
N PRO A 77 0.86 23.02 -1.43
CA PRO A 77 0.33 21.86 -0.73
C PRO A 77 -1.19 21.84 -0.74
N PRO A 78 -1.80 20.63 -0.96
CA PRO A 78 -3.22 20.42 -0.71
C PRO A 78 -3.52 20.51 0.80
N ASP A 79 -4.78 20.42 1.18
CA ASP A 79 -5.15 20.31 2.59
C ASP A 79 -5.07 18.86 3.08
N VAL A 80 -5.34 17.91 2.18
CA VAL A 80 -5.14 16.46 2.43
C VAL A 80 -4.33 15.85 1.30
N ALA A 81 -3.30 15.10 1.64
CA ALA A 81 -2.51 14.30 0.71
C ALA A 81 -2.67 12.82 1.02
N ILE A 82 -2.94 11.99 0.01
CA ILE A 82 -2.88 10.54 0.13
C ILE A 82 -1.41 10.12 0.02
N TRP A 83 -0.96 9.26 0.93
CA TRP A 83 0.42 8.75 0.90
C TRP A 83 0.51 7.38 1.58
N PHE A 84 1.72 6.99 1.94
CA PHE A 84 2.09 5.71 2.51
C PHE A 84 2.67 5.87 3.91
N ALA A 85 2.45 4.89 4.78
CA ALA A 85 3.06 4.79 6.09
C ALA A 85 4.58 4.47 6.02
N GLY A 86 5.19 4.26 7.18
CA GLY A 86 6.58 3.86 7.31
C GLY A 86 7.59 4.94 6.96
N ASN A 87 8.75 4.54 6.45
CA ASN A 87 9.84 5.48 6.15
C ASN A 87 9.53 6.45 5.00
N ARG A 88 8.58 6.13 4.12
CA ARG A 88 8.11 7.09 3.11
C ARG A 88 7.40 8.29 3.74
N MET A 89 6.58 8.07 4.78
CA MET A 89 6.01 9.15 5.58
C MET A 89 7.09 9.85 6.38
N LYS A 90 7.91 9.08 7.12
CA LYS A 90 8.96 9.62 7.99
C LYS A 90 9.89 10.57 7.26
N PHE A 91 10.24 10.28 6.02
CA PHE A 91 11.07 11.15 5.19
C PHE A 91 10.51 12.57 5.03
N PHE A 92 9.20 12.71 4.89
CA PHE A 92 8.55 14.03 4.82
C PHE A 92 8.35 14.65 6.21
N VAL A 93 8.13 13.84 7.24
CA VAL A 93 8.08 14.30 8.63
C VAL A 93 9.42 14.92 9.04
N ASP A 94 10.54 14.26 8.75
CA ASP A 94 11.89 14.76 9.05
C ASP A 94 12.22 16.09 8.34
N GLN A 95 11.54 16.40 7.24
CA GLN A 95 11.63 17.66 6.53
C GLN A 95 10.59 18.71 7.00
N GLY A 96 9.75 18.37 7.98
CA GLY A 96 8.69 19.25 8.47
C GLY A 96 7.56 19.48 7.46
N LEU A 97 7.31 18.54 6.54
CA LEU A 97 6.32 18.68 5.48
C LEU A 97 4.95 18.06 5.81
N PHE A 98 4.85 17.24 6.84
CA PHE A 98 3.59 16.72 7.37
C PHE A 98 3.30 17.25 8.77
N GLU A 99 2.02 17.49 9.03
CA GLU A 99 1.49 17.99 10.29
C GLU A 99 1.37 16.86 11.32
N ASP A 100 1.64 17.18 12.60
CA ASP A 100 1.27 16.33 13.74
C ASP A 100 -0.26 16.28 13.85
N VAL A 101 -0.82 15.09 13.78
CA VAL A 101 -2.28 14.81 13.87
C VAL A 101 -2.62 13.93 15.08
N SER A 102 -1.77 13.91 16.11
CA SER A 102 -2.01 13.16 17.35
C SER A 102 -3.30 13.58 18.05
N ASP A 103 -3.70 14.85 17.91
CA ASP A 103 -4.97 15.37 18.37
C ASP A 103 -6.19 14.71 17.71
N VAL A 104 -6.08 14.38 16.41
CA VAL A 104 -7.12 13.63 15.68
C VAL A 104 -7.18 12.19 16.20
N TRP A 105 -6.02 11.56 16.45
CA TRP A 105 -5.97 10.21 17.02
C TRP A 105 -6.64 10.12 18.37
N GLU A 106 -6.43 11.13 19.23
CA GLU A 106 -7.07 11.20 20.55
C GLU A 106 -8.57 11.46 20.43
N SER A 107 -8.96 12.52 19.72
CA SER A 107 -10.36 12.97 19.66
C SER A 107 -11.28 12.01 18.91
N ALA A 108 -10.78 11.32 17.88
CA ALA A 108 -11.53 10.34 17.09
C ALA A 108 -11.47 8.91 17.66
N GLY A 109 -10.73 8.66 18.75
CA GLY A 109 -10.60 7.34 19.39
C GLY A 109 -9.76 6.35 18.58
N PHE A 110 -8.89 6.82 17.68
CA PHE A 110 -8.04 5.97 16.85
C PHE A 110 -6.96 5.23 17.63
N ASN A 111 -6.58 5.75 18.81
CA ASN A 111 -5.64 5.07 19.71
C ASN A 111 -6.09 3.65 20.09
N ASP A 112 -7.40 3.43 20.18
CA ASP A 112 -7.99 2.12 20.46
C ASP A 112 -8.40 1.41 19.17
N SER A 113 -9.17 2.10 18.31
CA SER A 113 -9.80 1.49 17.12
C SER A 113 -8.82 1.16 15.99
N MET A 114 -7.66 1.85 15.91
CA MET A 114 -6.64 1.65 14.86
C MET A 114 -5.25 1.31 15.45
N SER A 115 -5.22 0.74 16.66
CA SER A 115 -3.97 0.45 17.38
C SER A 115 -2.99 -0.44 16.61
N ALA A 116 -3.49 -1.39 15.81
CA ALA A 116 -2.67 -2.32 15.04
C ALA A 116 -1.78 -1.62 13.98
N THR A 117 -2.23 -0.51 13.41
CA THR A 117 -1.49 0.25 12.38
C THR A 117 -0.77 1.49 12.91
N LYS A 118 -0.98 1.83 14.20
CA LYS A 118 -0.46 3.05 14.82
C LYS A 118 1.06 3.17 14.73
N GLY A 119 1.78 2.06 14.92
CA GLY A 119 3.25 2.04 14.91
C GLY A 119 3.84 2.57 13.60
N ALA A 120 3.28 2.17 12.47
CA ALA A 120 3.73 2.58 11.14
C ALA A 120 3.51 4.08 10.84
N LEU A 121 2.72 4.78 11.67
CA LEU A 121 2.38 6.22 11.52
C LEU A 121 2.97 7.08 12.64
N THR A 122 3.78 6.47 13.52
CA THR A 122 4.35 7.15 14.68
C THR A 122 5.82 7.49 14.46
N VAL A 123 6.16 8.77 14.60
CA VAL A 123 7.54 9.28 14.64
C VAL A 123 7.71 10.09 15.92
N ASP A 124 8.72 9.76 16.74
CA ASP A 124 9.01 10.44 18.01
C ASP A 124 7.78 10.56 18.94
N GLY A 125 6.95 9.51 18.98
CA GLY A 125 5.74 9.44 19.81
C GLY A 125 4.52 10.19 19.27
N LYS A 126 4.61 10.82 18.10
CA LYS A 126 3.55 11.59 17.46
C LYS A 126 3.05 10.90 16.18
N GLN A 127 1.77 11.07 15.87
CA GLN A 127 1.15 10.51 14.67
C GLN A 127 1.08 11.57 13.56
N TYR A 128 1.46 11.17 12.33
CA TYR A 128 1.55 12.10 11.19
C TYR A 128 0.61 11.74 10.04
N GLY A 129 -0.33 10.85 10.26
CA GLY A 129 -1.37 10.49 9.30
C GLY A 129 -2.42 9.59 9.95
N VAL A 130 -3.48 9.29 9.19
CA VAL A 130 -4.54 8.35 9.58
C VAL A 130 -4.65 7.29 8.49
N PRO A 131 -4.60 5.98 8.83
CA PRO A 131 -4.65 4.90 7.86
C PRO A 131 -6.08 4.68 7.38
N TYR A 132 -6.27 4.51 6.07
CA TYR A 132 -7.58 4.17 5.51
C TYR A 132 -7.69 2.75 4.98
N GLY A 133 -6.55 2.09 4.75
CA GLY A 133 -6.49 0.71 4.27
C GLY A 133 -5.13 0.07 4.53
N TYR A 134 -5.12 -1.24 4.71
CA TYR A 134 -3.93 -2.07 4.68
C TYR A 134 -4.25 -3.39 4.00
N TYR A 135 -3.25 -4.09 3.51
CA TYR A 135 -3.50 -5.27 2.68
C TYR A 135 -2.41 -6.31 2.79
N GLN A 136 -2.84 -7.59 2.70
CA GLN A 136 -1.89 -8.70 2.63
C GLN A 136 -1.39 -8.88 1.19
N TRP A 137 -0.21 -9.47 1.10
CA TRP A 137 0.34 -10.02 -0.12
C TRP A 137 0.25 -11.54 -0.12
N GLY A 138 0.17 -12.14 -1.29
CA GLY A 138 0.16 -13.59 -1.46
C GLY A 138 0.25 -13.98 -2.92
N VAL A 139 0.37 -15.27 -3.18
CA VAL A 139 0.42 -15.79 -4.55
C VAL A 139 -1.00 -16.08 -5.00
N TYR A 140 -1.56 -15.19 -5.81
CA TYR A 140 -2.84 -15.41 -6.48
C TYR A 140 -2.65 -16.39 -7.63
N TYR A 141 -3.58 -17.30 -7.83
CA TYR A 141 -3.44 -18.33 -8.85
C TYR A 141 -4.76 -18.65 -9.57
N ARG A 142 -4.68 -19.15 -10.77
CA ARG A 142 -5.80 -19.67 -11.56
C ARG A 142 -6.18 -21.05 -11.07
N LYS A 143 -7.21 -21.10 -10.24
CA LYS A 143 -7.74 -22.33 -9.64
C LYS A 143 -8.19 -23.33 -10.69
N ASP A 144 -8.87 -22.88 -11.74
CA ASP A 144 -9.32 -23.73 -12.85
C ASP A 144 -8.13 -24.40 -13.57
N ILE A 145 -7.03 -23.70 -13.80
CA ILE A 145 -5.80 -24.30 -14.39
C ILE A 145 -5.19 -25.34 -13.44
N PHE A 146 -5.16 -25.03 -12.12
CA PHE A 146 -4.67 -25.98 -11.12
C PHE A 146 -5.54 -27.25 -11.07
N ASP A 147 -6.87 -27.09 -11.08
CA ASP A 147 -7.82 -28.20 -11.07
C ASP A 147 -7.66 -29.06 -12.34
N ASP A 148 -7.56 -28.46 -13.53
CA ASP A 148 -7.38 -29.15 -14.82
C ASP A 148 -6.07 -29.96 -14.88
N LEU A 149 -5.02 -29.49 -14.21
CA LEU A 149 -3.71 -30.15 -14.17
C LEU A 149 -3.50 -31.03 -12.94
N GLY A 150 -4.48 -31.11 -12.04
CA GLY A 150 -4.39 -31.86 -10.78
C GLY A 150 -3.33 -31.30 -9.83
N LEU A 151 -3.10 -30.00 -9.82
CA LEU A 151 -2.17 -29.32 -8.96
C LEU A 151 -2.84 -28.92 -7.64
N ASN A 152 -2.06 -28.87 -6.56
CA ASN A 152 -2.49 -28.35 -5.27
C ASN A 152 -1.69 -27.07 -4.94
N GLU A 153 -2.24 -26.27 -4.03
CA GLU A 153 -1.54 -25.10 -3.46
C GLU A 153 -0.23 -25.55 -2.80
N PRO A 154 0.93 -25.00 -3.24
CA PRO A 154 2.21 -25.36 -2.66
C PRO A 154 2.38 -24.70 -1.29
N LYS A 155 2.81 -25.48 -0.31
CA LYS A 155 3.10 -25.01 1.07
C LYS A 155 4.59 -24.83 1.31
N THR A 156 5.42 -25.50 0.52
CA THR A 156 6.87 -25.47 0.61
C THR A 156 7.49 -24.97 -0.71
N TRP A 157 8.73 -24.52 -0.61
CA TRP A 157 9.50 -24.07 -1.78
C TRP A 157 9.69 -25.17 -2.83
N ASP A 158 9.88 -26.40 -2.39
CA ASP A 158 10.05 -27.54 -3.32
C ASP A 158 8.73 -27.85 -4.05
N GLU A 159 7.61 -27.82 -3.36
CA GLU A 159 6.28 -27.94 -3.98
C GLU A 159 6.03 -26.80 -4.97
N PHE A 160 6.39 -25.56 -4.62
CA PHE A 160 6.25 -24.40 -5.50
C PHE A 160 7.05 -24.56 -6.80
N LYS A 161 8.31 -24.96 -6.69
CA LYS A 161 9.14 -25.25 -7.87
C LYS A 161 8.56 -26.38 -8.73
N TRP A 162 8.02 -27.41 -8.09
CA TRP A 162 7.37 -28.51 -8.80
C TRP A 162 6.11 -28.02 -9.55
N VAL A 163 5.25 -27.21 -8.92
CA VAL A 163 4.09 -26.58 -9.55
C VAL A 163 4.53 -25.74 -10.75
N CYS A 164 5.54 -24.88 -10.61
CA CYS A 164 6.08 -24.09 -11.72
C CYS A 164 6.55 -24.99 -12.88
N ALA A 165 7.24 -26.09 -12.59
CA ALA A 165 7.71 -27.03 -13.61
C ALA A 165 6.54 -27.72 -14.35
N MET A 166 5.48 -28.08 -13.62
CA MET A 166 4.29 -28.71 -14.21
C MET A 166 3.50 -27.72 -15.08
N LEU A 167 3.30 -26.49 -14.64
CA LEU A 167 2.68 -25.44 -15.43
C LEU A 167 3.44 -25.20 -16.74
N LYS A 168 4.76 -24.98 -16.65
CA LYS A 168 5.61 -24.78 -17.83
C LYS A 168 5.58 -25.95 -18.79
N LYS A 169 5.62 -27.18 -18.29
CA LYS A 169 5.52 -28.41 -19.10
C LYS A 169 4.22 -28.48 -19.89
N ASN A 170 3.14 -27.90 -19.35
CA ASN A 170 1.83 -27.86 -20.01
C ASN A 170 1.59 -26.58 -20.81
N GLY A 171 2.63 -25.77 -21.07
CA GLY A 171 2.55 -24.59 -21.94
C GLY A 171 1.95 -23.35 -21.27
N VAL A 172 1.81 -23.36 -19.94
CA VAL A 172 1.34 -22.21 -19.16
C VAL A 172 2.54 -21.50 -18.52
N THR A 173 2.64 -20.19 -18.67
CA THR A 173 3.64 -19.40 -17.94
C THR A 173 3.37 -19.51 -16.43
N PRO A 174 4.32 -20.03 -15.63
CA PRO A 174 4.07 -20.24 -14.20
C PRO A 174 3.72 -18.96 -13.46
N ILE A 175 4.51 -17.89 -13.66
CA ILE A 175 4.43 -16.66 -12.87
C ILE A 175 4.36 -15.46 -13.82
N THR A 176 3.27 -14.70 -13.75
CA THR A 176 3.22 -13.37 -14.34
C THR A 176 3.72 -12.34 -13.36
N ILE A 177 4.29 -11.27 -13.87
CA ILE A 177 4.71 -10.08 -13.12
C ILE A 177 4.91 -8.93 -14.10
N GLY A 178 4.60 -7.71 -13.70
CA GLY A 178 4.95 -6.50 -14.42
C GLY A 178 5.88 -5.64 -13.55
N THR A 179 7.08 -5.36 -14.04
CA THR A 179 8.11 -4.64 -13.25
C THR A 179 8.48 -3.28 -13.81
N ARG A 180 7.70 -2.72 -14.75
CA ARG A 180 7.94 -1.36 -15.29
C ARG A 180 8.14 -0.32 -14.17
N TYR A 181 7.36 -0.42 -13.12
CA TYR A 181 7.39 0.49 -11.97
C TYR A 181 8.19 -0.06 -10.78
N LEU A 182 8.99 -1.10 -10.98
CA LEU A 182 10.02 -1.64 -10.10
C LEU A 182 9.51 -2.36 -8.84
N TRP A 183 8.50 -1.84 -8.14
CA TRP A 183 8.08 -2.29 -6.81
C TRP A 183 7.63 -3.76 -6.75
N THR A 184 7.09 -4.30 -7.83
CA THR A 184 6.70 -5.73 -7.87
C THR A 184 7.89 -6.68 -7.74
N ALA A 185 9.05 -6.29 -8.25
CA ALA A 185 10.30 -7.02 -8.04
C ALA A 185 10.76 -6.95 -6.58
N ALA A 186 10.51 -5.82 -5.91
CA ALA A 186 10.82 -5.66 -4.49
C ALA A 186 9.98 -6.59 -3.61
N GLY A 187 8.68 -6.78 -3.91
CA GLY A 187 7.85 -7.76 -3.19
C GLY A 187 8.38 -9.19 -3.28
N TRP A 188 8.96 -9.60 -4.42
CA TRP A 188 9.65 -10.89 -4.50
C TRP A 188 10.87 -10.95 -3.59
N PHE A 189 11.67 -9.88 -3.54
CA PHE A 189 12.83 -9.82 -2.65
C PHE A 189 12.41 -9.89 -1.18
N ASP A 190 11.39 -9.16 -0.78
CA ASP A 190 10.89 -9.13 0.60
C ASP A 190 10.49 -10.54 1.05
N TYR A 191 9.62 -11.20 0.30
CA TYR A 191 9.21 -12.56 0.62
C TYR A 191 10.35 -13.57 0.58
N MET A 192 11.21 -13.52 -0.42
CA MET A 192 12.37 -14.42 -0.48
C MET A 192 13.29 -14.22 0.71
N ASN A 193 13.60 -12.97 1.08
CA ASN A 193 14.49 -12.69 2.20
C ASN A 193 13.84 -13.06 3.55
N MET A 194 12.59 -12.71 3.77
CA MET A 194 11.88 -13.08 5.00
C MET A 194 11.73 -14.61 5.15
N ARG A 195 11.54 -15.36 4.07
CA ARG A 195 11.41 -16.84 4.11
C ARG A 195 12.75 -17.58 4.21
N VAL A 196 13.86 -16.93 3.84
CA VAL A 196 15.21 -17.50 3.96
C VAL A 196 15.88 -17.10 5.27
N ASN A 197 15.85 -15.81 5.61
CA ASN A 197 16.63 -15.23 6.70
C ASN A 197 15.79 -14.80 7.91
N GLY A 198 14.47 -14.72 7.77
CA GLY A 198 13.56 -14.23 8.81
C GLY A 198 13.39 -12.71 8.80
N TYR A 199 12.42 -12.26 9.62
CA TYR A 199 12.01 -10.87 9.72
C TYR A 199 13.12 -9.96 10.24
N ASP A 200 13.79 -10.36 11.32
CA ASP A 200 14.80 -9.51 11.97
C ASP A 200 15.93 -9.13 11.01
N PHE A 201 16.47 -10.12 10.26
CA PHE A 201 17.50 -9.82 9.26
C PHE A 201 16.98 -8.96 8.11
N HIS A 202 15.73 -9.20 7.69
CA HIS A 202 15.11 -8.35 6.66
C HIS A 202 15.03 -6.90 7.15
N MET A 203 14.59 -6.65 8.37
CA MET A 203 14.51 -5.30 8.94
C MET A 203 15.89 -4.69 9.22
N ASP A 204 16.88 -5.46 9.65
CA ASP A 204 18.27 -4.99 9.75
C ASP A 204 18.79 -4.46 8.40
N LEU A 205 18.43 -5.16 7.31
CA LEU A 205 18.79 -4.72 5.96
C LEU A 205 18.05 -3.44 5.56
N MET A 206 16.75 -3.33 5.87
CA MET A 206 15.93 -2.15 5.60
C MET A 206 16.41 -0.92 6.39
N ASN A 207 16.84 -1.11 7.62
CA ASN A 207 17.36 -0.06 8.50
C ASN A 207 18.83 0.29 8.24
N GLY A 208 19.51 -0.45 7.33
CA GLY A 208 20.90 -0.24 7.00
C GLY A 208 21.90 -0.86 8.00
N ASP A 209 21.43 -1.62 8.97
CA ASP A 209 22.25 -2.32 9.97
C ASP A 209 22.94 -3.56 9.39
N ALA A 210 22.34 -4.20 8.39
CA ALA A 210 22.93 -5.28 7.62
C ALA A 210 23.47 -4.82 6.25
N SER A 211 24.49 -5.50 5.75
CA SER A 211 25.12 -5.23 4.45
C SER A 211 24.40 -5.97 3.33
N TYR A 212 24.25 -5.31 2.17
CA TYR A 212 23.81 -6.00 0.95
C TYR A 212 24.85 -7.00 0.41
N GLU A 213 26.10 -6.97 0.92
CA GLU A 213 27.13 -7.96 0.66
C GLU A 213 27.15 -9.11 1.69
N ASP A 214 26.21 -9.12 2.66
CA ASP A 214 26.10 -10.19 3.65
C ASP A 214 25.86 -11.56 2.98
N PRO A 215 26.65 -12.60 3.29
CA PRO A 215 26.54 -13.92 2.64
C PRO A 215 25.18 -14.60 2.84
N ARG A 216 24.36 -14.19 3.83
CA ARG A 216 23.00 -14.69 3.99
C ARG A 216 22.10 -14.39 2.78
N LEU A 217 22.42 -13.32 2.02
CA LEU A 217 21.69 -12.98 0.80
C LEU A 217 22.05 -13.88 -0.39
N ASP A 218 23.17 -14.63 -0.34
CA ASP A 218 23.55 -15.53 -1.45
C ASP A 218 22.43 -16.54 -1.71
N ASP A 219 21.91 -17.18 -0.68
CA ASP A 219 20.83 -18.18 -0.81
C ASP A 219 19.50 -17.57 -1.29
N VAL A 220 19.20 -16.32 -0.90
CA VAL A 220 18.02 -15.57 -1.39
C VAL A 220 18.10 -15.43 -2.91
N PHE A 221 19.21 -14.90 -3.41
CA PHE A 221 19.38 -14.63 -4.83
C PHE A 221 19.58 -15.90 -5.64
N ASP A 222 20.24 -16.94 -5.11
CA ASP A 222 20.40 -18.21 -5.78
C ASP A 222 19.06 -18.92 -6.01
N LYS A 223 18.18 -18.91 -5.01
CA LYS A 223 16.83 -19.48 -5.15
C LYS A 223 15.99 -18.69 -6.16
N TRP A 224 16.05 -17.37 -6.11
CA TRP A 224 15.31 -16.53 -7.05
C TRP A 224 15.88 -16.65 -8.48
N ALA A 225 17.21 -16.65 -8.65
CA ALA A 225 17.87 -16.94 -9.93
C ALA A 225 17.47 -18.32 -10.50
N GLY A 226 17.26 -19.29 -9.62
CA GLY A 226 16.78 -20.63 -10.02
C GLY A 226 15.43 -20.58 -10.74
N LEU A 227 14.48 -19.75 -10.29
CA LEU A 227 13.20 -19.56 -10.98
C LEU A 227 13.36 -18.79 -12.30
N LEU A 228 14.20 -17.74 -12.30
CA LEU A 228 14.49 -16.94 -13.50
C LEU A 228 15.15 -17.78 -14.60
N ASN A 229 16.21 -18.51 -14.26
CA ASN A 229 16.95 -19.35 -15.18
C ASN A 229 16.11 -20.54 -15.70
N ALA A 230 15.15 -21.02 -14.90
CA ALA A 230 14.18 -22.02 -15.35
C ALA A 230 13.13 -21.44 -16.31
N GLY A 231 13.08 -20.11 -16.49
CA GLY A 231 12.11 -19.40 -17.31
C GLY A 231 10.68 -19.58 -16.78
N TYR A 232 10.50 -19.40 -15.49
CA TYR A 232 9.18 -19.48 -14.85
C TYR A 232 8.45 -18.14 -14.81
N PHE A 233 9.16 -17.04 -15.00
CA PHE A 233 8.56 -15.71 -15.08
C PHE A 233 8.16 -15.32 -16.51
N LEU A 234 7.17 -14.45 -16.62
CA LEU A 234 6.78 -13.81 -17.89
C LEU A 234 7.99 -13.09 -18.50
N GLU A 235 8.26 -13.34 -19.77
CA GLU A 235 9.53 -12.93 -20.42
C GLU A 235 9.66 -11.39 -20.50
N ASP A 236 8.60 -10.69 -20.94
CA ASP A 236 8.62 -9.24 -21.17
C ASP A 236 8.20 -8.41 -19.93
N HIS A 237 8.35 -8.96 -18.74
CA HIS A 237 7.86 -8.36 -17.51
C HIS A 237 8.34 -6.91 -17.26
N ALA A 238 9.56 -6.56 -17.70
CA ALA A 238 10.14 -5.22 -17.50
C ALA A 238 9.43 -4.13 -18.32
N ALA A 239 8.70 -4.50 -19.37
CA ALA A 239 7.92 -3.59 -20.20
C ALA A 239 6.48 -3.40 -19.72
N LEU A 240 6.00 -4.22 -18.80
CA LEU A 240 4.61 -4.24 -18.33
C LEU A 240 4.45 -3.53 -16.99
N SER A 241 3.36 -2.78 -16.83
CA SER A 241 2.86 -2.40 -15.52
C SER A 241 2.29 -3.63 -14.79
N TRP A 242 2.04 -3.50 -13.49
CA TRP A 242 1.43 -4.59 -12.74
C TRP A 242 0.01 -4.91 -13.22
N GLN A 243 -0.75 -3.90 -13.68
CA GLN A 243 -2.10 -4.07 -14.23
C GLN A 243 -2.05 -4.80 -15.58
N GLU A 244 -1.14 -4.40 -16.48
CA GLU A 244 -0.97 -5.07 -17.77
C GLU A 244 -0.58 -6.54 -17.59
N ALA A 245 0.19 -6.86 -16.56
CA ALA A 245 0.61 -8.23 -16.24
C ALA A 245 -0.51 -9.11 -15.65
N ILE A 246 -1.69 -8.57 -15.29
CA ILE A 246 -2.88 -9.35 -14.94
C ILE A 246 -3.49 -10.01 -16.19
N THR A 247 -3.40 -9.37 -17.34
CA THR A 247 -4.02 -9.83 -18.60
C THR A 247 -3.64 -11.27 -18.98
N PRO A 248 -2.36 -11.71 -18.94
CA PRO A 248 -2.01 -13.10 -19.17
C PRO A 248 -2.69 -14.09 -18.21
N MET A 249 -2.93 -13.70 -16.95
CA MET A 249 -3.69 -14.50 -16.00
C MET A 249 -5.17 -14.59 -16.39
N ILE A 250 -5.79 -13.49 -16.78
CA ILE A 250 -7.18 -13.47 -17.23
C ILE A 250 -7.34 -14.36 -18.46
N ASN A 251 -6.41 -14.31 -19.41
CA ASN A 251 -6.44 -15.12 -20.64
C ASN A 251 -6.10 -16.60 -20.43
N GLY A 252 -5.58 -17.00 -19.25
CA GLY A 252 -5.11 -18.37 -18.99
C GLY A 252 -3.73 -18.68 -19.57
N GLU A 253 -2.98 -17.65 -19.98
CA GLU A 253 -1.61 -17.76 -20.48
C GLU A 253 -0.59 -17.86 -19.34
N ALA A 254 -0.93 -17.32 -18.18
CA ALA A 254 -0.15 -17.40 -16.95
C ALA A 254 -1.00 -17.89 -15.77
N ALA A 255 -0.38 -18.55 -14.81
CA ALA A 255 -1.11 -19.21 -13.74
C ALA A 255 -1.04 -18.51 -12.39
N MET A 256 0.07 -17.85 -12.01
CA MET A 256 0.29 -17.30 -10.69
C MET A 256 0.82 -15.86 -10.73
N TYR A 257 0.49 -15.06 -9.70
CA TYR A 257 1.01 -13.71 -9.49
C TYR A 257 1.18 -13.42 -7.99
N LEU A 258 2.40 -13.08 -7.56
CA LEU A 258 2.63 -12.55 -6.21
C LEU A 258 2.21 -11.08 -6.16
N MET A 259 1.13 -10.76 -5.43
CA MET A 259 0.52 -9.43 -5.42
C MET A 259 -0.29 -9.17 -4.13
N GLY A 260 -0.64 -7.92 -3.90
CA GLY A 260 -1.59 -7.52 -2.86
C GLY A 260 -3.05 -7.77 -3.25
N ASN A 261 -3.92 -7.90 -2.25
CA ASN A 261 -5.35 -8.18 -2.49
C ASN A 261 -6.12 -7.07 -3.23
N PHE A 262 -5.56 -5.88 -3.37
CA PHE A 262 -6.07 -4.82 -4.25
C PHE A 262 -6.13 -5.24 -5.74
N MET A 263 -5.53 -6.37 -6.10
CA MET A 263 -5.67 -6.96 -7.44
C MET A 263 -7.02 -7.65 -7.65
N VAL A 264 -7.69 -8.08 -6.59
CA VAL A 264 -8.95 -8.88 -6.68
C VAL A 264 -10.04 -8.19 -7.48
N PRO A 265 -10.31 -6.88 -7.32
CA PRO A 265 -11.29 -6.16 -8.14
C PRO A 265 -11.12 -6.31 -9.65
N PHE A 266 -9.89 -6.47 -10.15
CA PHE A 266 -9.66 -6.70 -11.59
C PHE A 266 -10.22 -8.04 -12.07
N PHE A 267 -10.20 -9.07 -11.22
CA PHE A 267 -10.81 -10.37 -11.54
C PHE A 267 -12.34 -10.34 -11.38
N GLU A 268 -12.87 -9.55 -10.45
CA GLU A 268 -14.31 -9.30 -10.33
C GLU A 268 -14.85 -8.62 -11.59
N ASP A 269 -14.20 -7.53 -12.02
CA ASP A 269 -14.59 -6.76 -13.21
C ASP A 269 -14.46 -7.59 -14.50
N ALA A 270 -13.52 -8.54 -14.54
CA ALA A 270 -13.37 -9.50 -15.64
C ALA A 270 -14.35 -10.70 -15.56
N GLY A 271 -15.18 -10.82 -14.50
CA GLY A 271 -16.05 -11.97 -14.26
C GLY A 271 -15.28 -13.28 -13.99
N MET A 272 -14.07 -13.17 -13.44
CA MET A 272 -13.13 -14.28 -13.25
C MET A 272 -12.88 -14.62 -11.78
N VAL A 273 -13.50 -13.93 -10.84
CA VAL A 273 -13.21 -14.05 -9.40
C VAL A 273 -13.35 -15.49 -8.89
N ASP A 274 -14.31 -16.25 -9.40
CA ASP A 274 -14.53 -17.66 -9.01
C ASP A 274 -13.44 -18.63 -9.51
N LYS A 275 -12.66 -18.19 -10.51
CA LYS A 275 -11.55 -18.96 -11.10
C LYS A 275 -10.19 -18.65 -10.47
N VAL A 276 -10.15 -17.72 -9.53
CA VAL A 276 -8.92 -17.29 -8.87
C VAL A 276 -9.00 -17.62 -7.38
N ASP A 277 -7.90 -18.05 -6.82
CA ASP A 277 -7.72 -18.15 -5.37
C ASP A 277 -6.31 -17.68 -5.01
N TYR A 278 -5.94 -17.69 -3.74
CA TYR A 278 -4.58 -17.37 -3.36
C TYR A 278 -4.05 -18.30 -2.26
N PHE A 279 -2.75 -18.42 -2.21
CA PHE A 279 -2.04 -19.08 -1.11
C PHE A 279 -0.92 -18.19 -0.57
N GLN A 280 -0.60 -18.36 0.71
CA GLN A 280 0.50 -17.68 1.37
C GLN A 280 1.83 -18.04 0.70
N PHE A 281 2.74 -17.08 0.55
CA PHE A 281 4.05 -17.34 -0.05
C PHE A 281 4.72 -18.55 0.67
N PRO A 282 5.20 -19.56 -0.08
CA PRO A 282 5.60 -20.84 0.50
C PRO A 282 6.75 -20.71 1.49
N LYS A 283 6.73 -21.59 2.47
CA LYS A 283 7.83 -21.76 3.41
C LYS A 283 9.08 -22.27 2.68
N ILE A 284 10.24 -21.66 2.97
CA ILE A 284 11.52 -22.09 2.40
C ILE A 284 12.26 -22.97 3.41
N TYR A 285 12.37 -22.53 4.67
CA TYR A 285 13.08 -23.26 5.71
C TYR A 285 12.22 -23.50 6.95
N ASP A 286 12.43 -24.64 7.60
CA ASP A 286 11.86 -24.92 8.91
C ASP A 286 12.50 -24.02 9.98
N GLY A 287 11.69 -23.56 10.94
CA GLY A 287 12.16 -22.70 12.03
C GLY A 287 12.23 -21.20 11.69
N ILE A 288 12.05 -20.82 10.43
CA ILE A 288 11.87 -19.41 10.03
C ILE A 288 10.39 -19.04 10.19
N GLY A 289 10.12 -17.89 10.84
CA GLY A 289 8.77 -17.36 11.00
C GLY A 289 8.11 -17.00 9.67
N MET A 290 6.79 -17.03 9.66
CA MET A 290 5.98 -16.63 8.50
C MET A 290 5.64 -15.15 8.62
N ALA A 291 6.63 -14.28 8.45
CA ALA A 291 6.43 -12.84 8.38
C ALA A 291 5.75 -12.45 7.06
N GLU A 292 4.93 -11.42 7.08
CA GLU A 292 4.13 -10.97 5.94
C GLU A 292 4.32 -9.48 5.66
N ASP A 293 4.17 -9.08 4.40
CA ASP A 293 3.99 -7.68 4.04
C ASP A 293 2.53 -7.26 4.25
N ALA A 294 2.35 -6.16 4.97
CA ALA A 294 1.04 -5.52 5.13
C ALA A 294 1.16 -4.00 4.95
N PRO A 295 1.41 -3.55 3.72
CA PRO A 295 1.51 -2.13 3.42
C PRO A 295 0.26 -1.37 3.83
N THR A 296 0.45 -0.15 4.36
CA THR A 296 -0.62 0.70 4.89
C THR A 296 -0.70 1.99 4.10
N ASP A 297 -1.89 2.32 3.59
CA ASP A 297 -2.19 3.55 2.87
C ASP A 297 -2.90 4.56 3.76
N THR A 298 -2.60 5.85 3.58
CA THR A 298 -2.83 6.85 4.63
C THR A 298 -3.24 8.20 4.08
N PHE A 299 -4.04 8.95 4.88
CA PHE A 299 -4.28 10.37 4.70
C PHE A 299 -3.34 11.19 5.58
N HIS A 300 -2.79 12.24 5.03
CA HIS A 300 -1.91 13.18 5.72
C HIS A 300 -2.35 14.63 5.52
N ILE A 301 -2.04 15.47 6.50
CA ILE A 301 -2.19 16.91 6.39
C ILE A 301 -0.79 17.48 6.11
N PRO A 302 -0.55 18.10 4.94
CA PRO A 302 0.67 18.86 4.70
C PRO A 302 0.85 20.00 5.69
N SER A 303 2.08 20.27 6.15
CA SER A 303 2.36 21.36 7.09
C SER A 303 1.99 22.75 6.51
N GLY A 304 2.07 22.90 5.19
CA GLY A 304 1.68 24.10 4.46
C GLY A 304 0.20 24.17 4.07
N ALA A 305 -0.65 23.23 4.50
CA ALA A 305 -2.08 23.22 4.21
C ALA A 305 -2.77 24.50 4.68
N LYS A 306 -3.68 25.03 3.87
CA LYS A 306 -4.39 26.29 4.12
C LYS A 306 -5.61 26.11 5.00
N ASN A 307 -6.24 24.92 4.94
CA ASN A 307 -7.46 24.59 5.68
C ASN A 307 -7.26 23.34 6.57
N LYS A 308 -6.36 23.44 7.54
CA LYS A 308 -6.03 22.34 8.46
C LYS A 308 -7.19 21.89 9.35
N GLU A 309 -8.14 22.81 9.65
CA GLU A 309 -9.28 22.49 10.51
C GLU A 309 -10.21 21.49 9.82
N ASP A 310 -10.61 21.77 8.58
CA ASP A 310 -11.48 20.86 7.83
C ASP A 310 -10.74 19.60 7.38
N ALA A 311 -9.41 19.67 7.14
CA ALA A 311 -8.58 18.51 6.91
C ALA A 311 -8.60 17.56 8.12
N ARG A 312 -8.54 18.05 9.37
CA ARG A 312 -8.70 17.24 10.58
C ARG A 312 -10.07 16.57 10.68
N LYS A 313 -11.15 17.28 10.29
CA LYS A 313 -12.50 16.71 10.22
C LYS A 313 -12.55 15.57 9.19
N PHE A 314 -11.90 15.76 8.03
CA PHE A 314 -11.82 14.73 7.00
C PHE A 314 -11.08 13.48 7.49
N LEU A 315 -9.93 13.62 8.14
CA LEU A 315 -9.21 12.50 8.72
C LEU A 315 -10.05 11.81 9.82
N ALA A 316 -10.70 12.59 10.68
CA ALA A 316 -11.55 12.07 11.76
C ALA A 316 -12.81 11.34 11.24
N PHE A 317 -13.24 11.59 10.01
CA PHE A 317 -14.40 10.91 9.40
C PHE A 317 -14.20 9.39 9.28
N LEU A 318 -12.95 8.92 9.23
CA LEU A 318 -12.62 7.48 9.32
C LEU A 318 -13.01 6.81 10.66
N ALA A 319 -13.39 7.60 11.68
CA ALA A 319 -13.99 7.06 12.90
C ALA A 319 -15.37 6.47 12.66
N ASN A 320 -16.07 6.87 11.58
CA ASN A 320 -17.29 6.20 11.15
C ASN A 320 -16.95 4.81 10.61
N PRO A 321 -17.33 3.72 11.33
CA PRO A 321 -16.92 2.37 10.97
C PRO A 321 -17.55 1.87 9.67
N GLU A 322 -18.71 2.40 9.29
CA GLU A 322 -19.39 2.04 8.04
C GLU A 322 -18.65 2.63 6.84
N GLU A 323 -18.28 3.91 6.90
CA GLU A 323 -17.56 4.57 5.81
C GLU A 323 -16.12 4.06 5.69
N ALA A 324 -15.43 3.81 6.81
CA ALA A 324 -14.12 3.18 6.81
C ALA A 324 -14.16 1.77 6.18
N TYR A 325 -15.21 1.00 6.49
CA TYR A 325 -15.42 -0.31 5.85
C TYR A 325 -15.66 -0.19 4.34
N LYS A 326 -16.56 0.70 3.91
CA LYS A 326 -16.88 0.89 2.49
C LYS A 326 -15.64 1.29 1.68
N LEU A 327 -14.84 2.23 2.22
CA LEU A 327 -13.61 2.68 1.59
C LEU A 327 -12.60 1.54 1.42
N ALA A 328 -12.35 0.77 2.46
CA ALA A 328 -11.40 -0.32 2.40
C ALA A 328 -11.92 -1.50 1.56
N SER A 329 -13.15 -1.98 1.84
CA SER A 329 -13.69 -3.16 1.17
C SER A 329 -13.94 -2.93 -0.33
N GLY A 330 -14.35 -1.71 -0.72
CA GLY A 330 -14.53 -1.35 -2.12
C GLY A 330 -13.22 -1.44 -2.93
N ASN A 331 -12.09 -1.17 -2.28
CA ASN A 331 -10.74 -1.31 -2.83
C ASN A 331 -10.18 -2.73 -2.71
N GLY A 332 -10.94 -3.68 -2.19
CA GLY A 332 -10.48 -5.05 -1.96
C GLY A 332 -9.47 -5.18 -0.79
N VAL A 333 -9.28 -4.13 0.03
CA VAL A 333 -8.30 -4.11 1.13
C VAL A 333 -8.96 -4.20 2.50
N LEU A 334 -8.18 -4.29 3.56
CA LEU A 334 -8.65 -4.39 4.93
C LEU A 334 -8.78 -3.00 5.57
N THR A 335 -9.85 -2.78 6.33
CA THR A 335 -9.99 -1.53 7.10
C THR A 335 -9.14 -1.58 8.36
N PRO A 336 -8.40 -0.49 8.68
CA PRO A 336 -7.70 -0.37 9.95
C PRO A 336 -8.61 -0.14 11.15
N ASN A 337 -9.86 0.28 10.93
CA ASN A 337 -10.81 0.59 12.00
C ASN A 337 -11.39 -0.70 12.59
N GLY A 338 -10.93 -1.09 13.78
CA GLY A 338 -11.37 -2.28 14.50
C GLY A 338 -12.83 -2.26 14.98
N ASN A 339 -13.51 -1.10 14.90
CA ASN A 339 -14.95 -0.98 15.17
C ASN A 339 -15.79 -1.27 13.92
N ALA A 340 -15.18 -1.38 12.74
CA ALA A 340 -15.87 -1.75 11.52
C ALA A 340 -16.31 -3.22 11.54
N LYS A 341 -17.30 -3.56 10.72
CA LYS A 341 -17.70 -4.96 10.58
C LYS A 341 -16.56 -5.80 9.99
N ALA A 342 -16.55 -7.09 10.32
CA ALA A 342 -15.59 -8.03 9.74
C ALA A 342 -15.73 -8.07 8.20
N PRO A 343 -14.64 -8.36 7.47
CA PRO A 343 -14.71 -8.55 6.03
C PRO A 343 -15.69 -9.65 5.65
N GLU A 344 -16.47 -9.43 4.58
CA GLU A 344 -17.42 -10.41 4.04
C GLU A 344 -16.88 -11.09 2.77
N ASP A 345 -15.98 -10.42 2.06
CA ASP A 345 -15.28 -10.98 0.91
C ASP A 345 -14.28 -12.07 1.35
N ARG A 346 -14.23 -13.18 0.59
CA ARG A 346 -13.41 -14.34 0.94
C ARG A 346 -11.90 -14.04 0.92
N PHE A 347 -11.43 -13.21 0.01
CA PHE A 347 -10.01 -12.84 -0.06
C PHE A 347 -9.61 -11.94 1.10
N GLN A 348 -10.48 -10.97 1.46
CA GLN A 348 -10.25 -10.13 2.63
C GLN A 348 -10.30 -10.94 3.92
N MET A 349 -11.25 -11.89 4.07
CA MET A 349 -11.31 -12.78 5.25
C MET A 349 -10.05 -13.64 5.38
N GLN A 350 -9.59 -14.21 4.28
CA GLN A 350 -8.37 -15.01 4.25
C GLN A 350 -7.15 -14.14 4.55
N GLY A 351 -7.06 -12.95 3.93
CA GLY A 351 -5.99 -11.98 4.17
C GLY A 351 -5.91 -11.56 5.62
N PHE A 352 -7.04 -11.20 6.23
CA PHE A 352 -7.11 -10.91 7.66
C PHE A 352 -6.59 -12.08 8.51
N LYS A 353 -6.98 -13.32 8.17
CA LYS A 353 -6.50 -14.51 8.85
C LYS A 353 -4.99 -14.72 8.70
N VAL A 354 -4.43 -14.50 7.50
CA VAL A 354 -2.99 -14.61 7.26
C VAL A 354 -2.23 -13.60 8.10
N LEU A 355 -2.62 -12.33 8.06
CA LEU A 355 -1.95 -11.28 8.83
C LEU A 355 -2.09 -11.46 10.34
N SER A 356 -3.26 -11.92 10.82
CA SER A 356 -3.48 -12.21 12.24
C SER A 356 -2.63 -13.37 12.78
N ASN A 357 -2.14 -14.26 11.90
CA ASN A 357 -1.30 -15.41 12.25
C ASN A 357 0.17 -15.21 11.83
N ALA A 358 0.50 -14.09 11.20
CA ALA A 358 1.88 -13.79 10.84
C ALA A 358 2.77 -13.72 12.09
N SER A 359 4.00 -14.19 11.98
CA SER A 359 4.97 -14.05 13.08
C SER A 359 5.33 -12.59 13.29
N ASP A 360 5.41 -11.82 12.22
CA ASP A 360 5.79 -10.41 12.17
C ASP A 360 5.20 -9.75 10.93
N ILE A 361 5.14 -8.42 10.91
CA ILE A 361 4.58 -7.63 9.81
C ILE A 361 5.62 -6.60 9.33
N ALA A 362 5.98 -6.69 8.07
CA ALA A 362 6.70 -5.65 7.34
C ALA A 362 5.73 -4.73 6.58
N GLN A 363 6.16 -3.51 6.28
CA GLN A 363 5.33 -2.62 5.45
C GLN A 363 5.52 -2.90 3.95
N PHE A 364 6.70 -2.97 3.48
CA PHE A 364 7.15 -3.27 2.12
C PHE A 364 8.53 -2.62 1.89
N TYR A 365 9.35 -3.16 1.01
CA TYR A 365 10.71 -2.70 0.75
C TYR A 365 10.86 -1.16 0.68
N ASP A 366 10.04 -0.49 -0.13
CA ASP A 366 10.13 0.96 -0.34
C ASP A 366 9.51 1.79 0.79
N ARG A 367 8.80 1.15 1.73
CA ARG A 367 8.22 1.76 2.92
C ARG A 367 9.05 1.50 4.17
N ASP A 368 9.80 0.40 4.20
CA ASP A 368 10.63 -0.01 5.33
C ASP A 368 12.06 0.51 5.24
N THR A 369 12.56 0.85 4.02
CA THR A 369 13.89 1.42 3.88
C THR A 369 13.87 2.93 3.58
N HIS A 370 15.04 3.56 3.71
CA HIS A 370 15.20 4.98 3.41
C HIS A 370 14.92 5.28 1.93
N PRO A 371 14.28 6.42 1.56
CA PRO A 371 13.96 6.77 0.17
C PRO A 371 15.16 6.72 -0.78
N ASP A 372 16.34 7.21 -0.35
CA ASP A 372 17.55 7.15 -1.18
C ASP A 372 18.06 5.71 -1.37
N MET A 373 17.73 4.80 -0.42
CA MET A 373 18.08 3.39 -0.54
C MET A 373 17.13 2.68 -1.52
N HIS A 374 15.81 2.90 -1.41
CA HIS A 374 14.88 2.28 -2.34
C HIS A 374 15.04 2.79 -3.78
N ALA A 375 15.45 4.06 -3.97
CA ALA A 375 15.71 4.64 -5.29
C ALA A 375 16.83 3.92 -6.07
N ASP A 376 17.75 3.26 -5.36
CA ASP A 376 18.80 2.42 -5.95
C ASP A 376 18.44 0.93 -5.88
N GLY A 377 17.75 0.53 -4.81
CA GLY A 377 17.39 -0.87 -4.52
C GLY A 377 16.40 -1.43 -5.51
N MET A 378 15.25 -0.77 -5.70
CA MET A 378 14.21 -1.28 -6.60
C MET A 378 14.68 -1.44 -8.06
N PRO A 379 15.41 -0.45 -8.67
CA PRO A 379 16.05 -0.68 -9.97
C PRO A 379 17.04 -1.85 -9.97
N GLY A 380 17.79 -2.03 -8.86
CA GLY A 380 18.72 -3.15 -8.71
C GLY A 380 18.04 -4.50 -8.71
N LEU A 381 16.87 -4.61 -8.03
CA LEU A 381 16.08 -5.84 -8.00
C LEU A 381 15.44 -6.15 -9.36
N GLN A 382 14.96 -5.14 -10.09
CA GLN A 382 14.50 -5.33 -11.47
C GLN A 382 15.66 -5.73 -12.38
N GLU A 383 16.84 -5.06 -12.26
CA GLU A 383 18.05 -5.43 -13.02
C GLU A 383 18.44 -6.89 -12.79
N PHE A 384 18.31 -7.37 -11.55
CA PHE A 384 18.55 -8.77 -11.22
C PHE A 384 17.57 -9.71 -11.92
N MET A 385 16.27 -9.37 -11.97
CA MET A 385 15.29 -10.19 -12.68
C MET A 385 15.59 -10.31 -14.18
N VAL A 386 16.14 -9.25 -14.80
CA VAL A 386 16.49 -9.24 -16.22
C VAL A 386 17.86 -9.88 -16.49
N LYS A 387 18.81 -9.73 -15.55
CA LYS A 387 20.21 -10.16 -15.68
C LYS A 387 20.73 -10.72 -14.35
N PRO A 388 20.32 -11.92 -13.95
CA PRO A 388 20.65 -12.49 -12.64
C PRO A 388 22.16 -12.70 -12.43
N ASP A 389 22.94 -12.88 -13.49
CA ASP A 389 24.40 -12.98 -13.44
C ASP A 389 25.12 -11.70 -12.95
N ARG A 390 24.40 -10.54 -12.91
CA ARG A 390 24.96 -9.29 -12.43
C ARG A 390 24.82 -9.09 -10.92
N ILE A 391 24.32 -10.06 -10.19
CA ILE A 391 24.00 -9.91 -8.75
C ILE A 391 25.17 -9.39 -7.92
N GLY A 392 26.39 -9.82 -8.14
CA GLY A 392 27.56 -9.34 -7.42
C GLY A 392 27.78 -7.82 -7.59
N ALA A 393 27.64 -7.31 -8.81
CA ALA A 393 27.76 -5.88 -9.08
C ALA A 393 26.59 -5.07 -8.50
N ILE A 394 25.38 -5.64 -8.54
CA ILE A 394 24.16 -5.04 -7.97
C ILE A 394 24.32 -4.90 -6.45
N ARG A 395 24.66 -5.98 -5.74
CA ARG A 395 24.84 -5.97 -4.28
C ARG A 395 25.92 -5.00 -3.83
N SER A 396 27.06 -4.95 -4.55
CA SER A 396 28.13 -4.02 -4.23
C SER A 396 27.70 -2.56 -4.41
N ARG A 397 26.89 -2.25 -5.44
CA ARG A 397 26.31 -0.93 -5.63
C ARG A 397 25.34 -0.59 -4.48
N LEU A 398 24.45 -1.50 -4.13
CA LEU A 398 23.48 -1.29 -3.05
C LEU A 398 24.16 -1.10 -1.68
N ASP A 399 25.21 -1.86 -1.38
CA ASP A 399 25.95 -1.70 -0.13
C ASP A 399 26.73 -0.37 -0.06
N LYS A 400 27.22 0.11 -1.20
CA LYS A 400 27.80 1.44 -1.30
C LYS A 400 26.78 2.55 -1.02
N THR A 401 25.56 2.40 -1.53
CA THR A 401 24.46 3.32 -1.24
C THR A 401 24.06 3.26 0.22
N ARG A 402 23.92 2.05 0.79
CA ARG A 402 23.65 1.87 2.22
C ARG A 402 24.66 2.63 3.10
N LYS A 403 25.95 2.45 2.85
CA LYS A 403 27.04 3.15 3.59
C LYS A 403 26.99 4.68 3.46
N ARG A 404 26.39 5.20 2.40
CA ARG A 404 26.19 6.64 2.19
C ARG A 404 24.97 7.15 2.94
N VAL A 405 23.89 6.40 2.95
CA VAL A 405 22.56 6.80 3.47
C VAL A 405 22.49 6.64 4.98
N PHE A 406 22.92 5.48 5.47
CA PHE A 406 22.91 5.14 6.89
C PHE A 406 24.31 5.37 7.50
N LYS A 407 24.59 6.62 7.85
CA LYS A 407 25.88 7.05 8.44
C LYS A 407 25.79 7.14 9.96
#